data_2f4f4b9d55351a90c2d705f432182508
#
_entry.id   2f4f4b9d55351a90c2d705f432182508
#
_cell.length_a   1.000
_cell.length_b   1.000
_cell.length_c   1.000
_cell.angle_alpha   90.00
_cell.angle_beta   90.00
_cell.angle_gamma   90.00
#
_symmetry.space_group_name_H-M   'P 1'
#
loop_
_entity.id
_entity.type
_entity.pdbx_description
1 polymer ?
#
loop_
_entity_poly.entity_id
_entity_poly.type
_entity_poly.pdbx_seq_one_letter_code
_entity_poly.pdbx_strand_id
1 'polypeptide(L)'
;MTLRRAARAAALSVIGLVVLGCSADKNPPAAPAPQVKTVTVAYDDLLNQKRVTRAVTLATGDTLRISLASNASTGYQWAPQAQISDGRVLSQTGHETVSADGPPGSAGAEVWTLRALTPGAATLTMTYGQPWPGGAKDAWTFTAQVTVR
;
A
#
# COMPACT_ATOMS: atom_id res chain seq x y z
N MET A 1 -95.63 22.52 19.90
CA MET A 1 -95.00 23.84 20.07
C MET A 1 -93.71 23.66 20.85
N THR A 2 -92.66 23.83 20.24
CA THR A 2 -91.32 24.23 20.70
C THR A 2 -90.26 23.61 19.81
N LEU A 3 -89.73 24.46 18.98
CA LEU A 3 -88.54 24.15 18.16
C LEU A 3 -87.31 23.92 19.03
N ARG A 4 -86.66 22.79 18.83
CA ARG A 4 -85.30 22.60 19.34
C ARG A 4 -84.36 22.65 18.18
N ARG A 5 -83.54 23.70 18.14
CA ARG A 5 -82.38 23.85 17.21
C ARG A 5 -81.27 22.96 17.64
N ALA A 6 -80.86 22.06 16.74
CA ALA A 6 -79.66 21.26 16.89
C ALA A 6 -78.41 22.08 16.44
N ALA A 7 -77.45 22.26 17.33
CA ALA A 7 -76.18 22.86 17.01
C ALA A 7 -75.26 21.80 16.42
N ARG A 8 -74.74 22.06 15.22
CA ARG A 8 -73.68 21.23 14.59
C ARG A 8 -72.31 21.74 15.05
N ALA A 9 -71.59 20.89 15.77
CA ALA A 9 -70.22 21.13 16.08
C ALA A 9 -69.39 20.67 14.90
N ALA A 10 -68.63 21.58 14.30
CA ALA A 10 -67.63 21.28 13.27
C ALA A 10 -66.30 20.90 13.95
N ALA A 11 -65.92 19.69 13.81
CA ALA A 11 -64.55 19.23 14.21
C ALA A 11 -63.56 19.60 13.13
N LEU A 12 -62.64 20.51 13.40
CA LEU A 12 -61.47 20.77 12.58
C LEU A 12 -60.40 19.70 12.87
N SER A 13 -60.19 18.81 11.93
CA SER A 13 -59.03 17.91 11.94
C SER A 13 -57.81 18.68 11.45
N VAL A 14 -56.87 18.97 12.33
CA VAL A 14 -55.57 19.49 11.99
C VAL A 14 -54.69 18.29 11.59
N ILE A 15 -54.47 18.14 10.28
CA ILE A 15 -53.49 17.18 9.76
C ILE A 15 -52.09 17.79 9.95
N GLY A 16 -51.38 17.31 10.97
CA GLY A 16 -49.99 17.63 11.18
C GLY A 16 -49.13 16.96 10.10
N LEU A 17 -48.60 17.75 9.18
CA LEU A 17 -47.60 17.32 8.21
C LEU A 17 -46.26 17.13 8.93
N VAL A 18 -45.91 15.88 9.28
CA VAL A 18 -44.57 15.54 9.78
C VAL A 18 -43.63 15.53 8.59
N VAL A 19 -42.87 16.60 8.42
CA VAL A 19 -41.77 16.66 7.49
C VAL A 19 -40.61 15.88 8.14
N LEU A 20 -40.45 14.62 7.75
CA LEU A 20 -39.20 13.90 8.00
C LEU A 20 -38.10 14.58 7.17
N GLY A 21 -37.35 15.46 7.80
CA GLY A 21 -36.12 15.98 7.25
C GLY A 21 -35.09 14.85 7.19
N CYS A 22 -34.88 14.25 6.01
CA CYS A 22 -33.69 13.48 5.74
C CYS A 22 -32.52 14.45 5.74
N SER A 23 -31.83 14.59 6.86
CA SER A 23 -30.51 15.18 6.90
C SER A 23 -29.56 14.22 6.17
N ALA A 24 -29.32 14.49 4.89
CA ALA A 24 -28.24 13.84 4.19
C ALA A 24 -26.95 14.28 4.88
N ASP A 25 -26.29 13.35 5.57
CA ASP A 25 -24.96 13.54 6.10
C ASP A 25 -24.04 13.90 4.94
N LYS A 26 -23.68 15.18 4.85
CA LYS A 26 -22.75 15.73 3.86
C LYS A 26 -21.30 15.52 4.27
N ASN A 27 -21.00 14.51 5.09
CA ASN A 27 -19.62 14.12 5.31
C ASN A 27 -19.13 13.40 4.07
N PRO A 28 -18.10 13.93 3.40
CA PRO A 28 -17.43 13.17 2.34
C PRO A 28 -16.94 11.83 2.93
N PRO A 29 -17.02 10.73 2.18
CA PRO A 29 -16.51 9.45 2.65
C PRO A 29 -15.09 9.62 3.14
N ALA A 30 -14.78 9.14 4.35
CA ALA A 30 -13.45 9.18 4.91
C ALA A 30 -12.47 8.52 3.94
N ALA A 31 -11.31 9.15 3.72
CA ALA A 31 -10.27 8.56 2.89
C ALA A 31 -9.92 7.15 3.42
N PRO A 32 -9.72 6.15 2.54
CA PRO A 32 -9.34 4.81 2.96
C PRO A 32 -8.11 4.86 3.88
N ALA A 33 -8.11 4.04 4.92
CA ALA A 33 -6.94 3.91 5.79
C ALA A 33 -5.73 3.42 4.98
N PRO A 34 -4.50 3.89 5.30
CA PRO A 34 -3.29 3.45 4.64
C PRO A 34 -3.15 1.92 4.66
N GLN A 35 -2.82 1.36 3.51
CA GLN A 35 -2.67 -0.08 3.31
C GLN A 35 -1.20 -0.47 3.24
N VAL A 36 -0.91 -1.74 3.55
CA VAL A 36 0.41 -2.34 3.32
C VAL A 36 0.30 -3.26 2.11
N LYS A 37 1.08 -2.98 1.06
CA LYS A 37 1.26 -3.87 -0.08
C LYS A 37 2.61 -4.55 0.00
N THR A 38 2.64 -5.87 -0.24
CA THR A 38 3.87 -6.65 -0.24
C THR A 38 4.15 -7.20 -1.62
N VAL A 39 5.39 -7.04 -2.08
CA VAL A 39 5.94 -7.69 -3.26
C VAL A 39 7.02 -8.66 -2.80
N THR A 40 6.88 -9.93 -3.13
CA THR A 40 7.84 -10.98 -2.80
C THR A 40 8.44 -11.55 -4.07
N VAL A 41 9.77 -11.72 -4.10
CA VAL A 41 10.50 -12.39 -5.18
C VAL A 41 11.28 -13.54 -4.55
N ALA A 42 10.93 -14.75 -4.96
CA ALA A 42 11.56 -15.97 -4.47
C ALA A 42 12.94 -16.19 -5.10
N TYR A 43 13.73 -17.04 -4.48
CA TYR A 43 15.07 -17.35 -4.97
C TYR A 43 15.07 -17.98 -6.37
N ASP A 44 14.11 -18.84 -6.64
CA ASP A 44 13.94 -19.48 -7.96
C ASP A 44 13.60 -18.47 -9.06
N ASP A 45 12.80 -17.44 -8.75
CA ASP A 45 12.52 -16.36 -9.69
C ASP A 45 13.80 -15.63 -10.11
N LEU A 46 14.68 -15.37 -9.14
CA LEU A 46 15.96 -14.69 -9.38
C LEU A 46 16.98 -15.56 -10.13
N LEU A 47 16.97 -16.86 -9.89
CA LEU A 47 17.80 -17.81 -10.63
C LEU A 47 17.38 -17.90 -12.10
N ASN A 48 16.06 -17.89 -12.35
CA ASN A 48 15.49 -18.00 -13.69
C ASN A 48 15.55 -16.66 -14.46
N GLN A 49 15.43 -15.55 -13.75
CA GLN A 49 15.39 -14.20 -14.33
C GLN A 49 16.34 -13.28 -13.57
N LYS A 50 17.51 -13.05 -14.11
CA LYS A 50 18.49 -12.13 -13.48
C LYS A 50 17.96 -10.70 -13.30
N ARG A 51 16.91 -10.34 -14.01
CA ARG A 51 16.25 -9.04 -13.92
C ARG A 51 14.75 -9.25 -13.74
N VAL A 52 14.22 -8.82 -12.59
CA VAL A 52 12.82 -8.96 -12.24
C VAL A 52 12.19 -7.58 -12.17
N THR A 53 11.09 -7.37 -12.90
CA THR A 53 10.34 -6.11 -12.88
C THR A 53 8.93 -6.36 -12.37
N ARG A 54 8.43 -5.48 -11.52
CA ARG A 54 7.04 -5.49 -11.01
C ARG A 54 6.43 -4.11 -11.12
N ALA A 55 5.15 -4.06 -11.47
CA ALA A 55 4.35 -2.83 -11.43
C ALA A 55 3.51 -2.82 -10.14
N VAL A 56 3.48 -1.70 -9.45
CA VAL A 56 2.77 -1.52 -8.18
C VAL A 56 2.00 -0.21 -8.20
N THR A 57 0.73 -0.25 -7.83
CA THR A 57 -0.08 0.95 -7.61
C THR A 57 -0.38 1.09 -6.12
N LEU A 58 -0.15 2.27 -5.57
CA LEU A 58 -0.35 2.63 -4.17
C LEU A 58 -1.29 3.84 -4.09
N ALA A 59 -1.97 3.98 -2.97
CA ALA A 59 -2.56 5.25 -2.57
C ALA A 59 -1.54 6.07 -1.76
N THR A 60 -1.70 7.39 -1.76
CA THR A 60 -0.90 8.27 -0.87
C THR A 60 -1.05 7.81 0.58
N GLY A 61 0.07 7.66 1.28
CA GLY A 61 0.11 7.15 2.66
C GLY A 61 0.23 5.63 2.78
N ASP A 62 0.11 4.86 1.69
CA ASP A 62 0.34 3.42 1.70
C ASP A 62 1.80 3.07 2.00
N THR A 63 2.00 1.88 2.52
CA THR A 63 3.32 1.27 2.72
C THR A 63 3.54 0.16 1.71
N LEU A 64 4.70 0.19 1.04
CA LEU A 64 5.16 -0.88 0.18
C LEU A 64 6.26 -1.67 0.90
N ARG A 65 6.08 -2.97 1.06
CA ARG A 65 7.12 -3.89 1.50
C ARG A 65 7.62 -4.69 0.32
N ILE A 66 8.93 -4.71 0.11
CA ILE A 66 9.56 -5.51 -0.93
C ILE A 66 10.45 -6.54 -0.23
N SER A 67 10.16 -7.81 -0.43
CA SER A 67 10.90 -8.94 0.12
C SER A 67 11.60 -9.67 -1.02
N LEU A 68 12.93 -9.60 -1.05
CA LEU A 68 13.75 -10.27 -2.05
C LEU A 68 14.56 -11.38 -1.37
N ALA A 69 14.52 -12.57 -1.95
CA ALA A 69 15.33 -13.68 -1.46
C ALA A 69 16.82 -13.32 -1.49
N SER A 70 17.54 -13.69 -0.44
CA SER A 70 18.95 -13.40 -0.26
C SER A 70 19.65 -14.57 0.43
N ASN A 71 20.89 -14.87 0.03
CA ASN A 71 21.71 -15.86 0.71
C ASN A 71 23.06 -15.25 1.08
N ALA A 72 23.12 -14.73 2.30
CA ALA A 72 24.33 -14.06 2.81
C ALA A 72 25.56 -14.97 2.91
N SER A 73 25.37 -16.30 2.99
CA SER A 73 26.49 -17.26 3.03
C SER A 73 27.31 -17.30 1.74
N THR A 74 26.75 -16.78 0.64
CA THR A 74 27.45 -16.72 -0.66
C THR A 74 28.36 -15.50 -0.81
N GLY A 75 28.32 -14.57 0.15
CA GLY A 75 28.98 -13.26 0.06
C GLY A 75 28.25 -12.24 -0.81
N TYR A 76 27.12 -12.61 -1.39
CA TYR A 76 26.25 -11.69 -2.12
C TYR A 76 25.22 -11.09 -1.18
N GLN A 77 24.86 -9.84 -1.43
CA GLN A 77 23.80 -9.13 -0.71
C GLN A 77 23.13 -8.11 -1.63
N TRP A 78 21.93 -7.75 -1.28
CA TRP A 78 21.24 -6.63 -1.92
C TRP A 78 21.79 -5.30 -1.40
N ALA A 79 21.75 -4.28 -2.25
CA ALA A 79 22.05 -2.93 -1.81
C ALA A 79 21.03 -2.49 -0.73
N PRO A 80 21.47 -2.11 0.48
CA PRO A 80 20.54 -1.77 1.56
C PRO A 80 19.74 -0.50 1.27
N GLN A 81 20.28 0.36 0.41
CA GLN A 81 19.61 1.58 -0.05
C GLN A 81 19.08 1.37 -1.46
N ALA A 82 17.75 1.45 -1.61
CA ALA A 82 17.11 1.40 -2.90
C ALA A 82 17.36 2.70 -3.68
N GLN A 83 17.58 2.58 -5.00
CA GLN A 83 17.65 3.73 -5.88
C GLN A 83 16.23 4.12 -6.29
N ILE A 84 15.77 5.30 -5.87
CA ILE A 84 14.43 5.82 -6.13
C ILE A 84 14.54 7.02 -7.07
N SER A 85 13.84 6.98 -8.20
CA SER A 85 13.90 8.03 -9.22
C SER A 85 13.26 9.36 -8.78
N ASP A 86 12.25 9.32 -7.90
CA ASP A 86 11.63 10.51 -7.32
C ASP A 86 11.30 10.30 -5.84
N GLY A 87 12.13 10.87 -4.98
CA GLY A 87 11.98 10.81 -3.52
C GLY A 87 10.81 11.63 -2.97
N ARG A 88 10.14 12.44 -3.79
CA ARG A 88 8.91 13.15 -3.40
C ARG A 88 7.70 12.22 -3.50
N VAL A 89 7.75 11.24 -4.39
CA VAL A 89 6.67 10.27 -4.64
C VAL A 89 6.79 9.09 -3.70
N LEU A 90 8.00 8.57 -3.52
CA LEU A 90 8.28 7.36 -2.75
C LEU A 90 9.54 7.54 -1.90
N SER A 91 9.50 7.13 -0.64
CA SER A 91 10.65 7.20 0.28
C SER A 91 10.87 5.88 0.99
N GLN A 92 12.14 5.44 1.07
CA GLN A 92 12.51 4.30 1.90
C GLN A 92 12.50 4.69 3.37
N THR A 93 11.82 3.89 4.19
CA THR A 93 11.69 4.11 5.64
C THR A 93 12.38 3.02 6.46
N GLY A 94 12.72 1.88 5.85
CA GLY A 94 13.41 0.80 6.54
C GLY A 94 14.05 -0.21 5.60
N HIS A 95 14.99 -0.98 6.15
CA HIS A 95 15.61 -2.15 5.55
C HIS A 95 15.95 -3.14 6.66
N GLU A 96 15.64 -4.41 6.46
CA GLU A 96 15.92 -5.47 7.42
C GLU A 96 16.32 -6.76 6.69
N THR A 97 17.15 -7.56 7.35
CA THR A 97 17.51 -8.92 6.88
C THR A 97 16.72 -9.92 7.68
N VAL A 98 16.01 -10.81 7.00
CA VAL A 98 15.24 -11.89 7.59
C VAL A 98 15.98 -13.19 7.34
N SER A 99 16.45 -13.82 8.42
CA SER A 99 17.11 -15.12 8.35
C SER A 99 16.13 -16.21 7.93
N ALA A 100 16.64 -17.22 7.21
CA ALA A 100 15.83 -18.40 6.90
C ALA A 100 15.55 -19.22 8.16
N ASP A 101 14.35 -19.73 8.28
CA ASP A 101 14.01 -20.81 9.20
C ASP A 101 14.46 -22.14 8.59
N GLY A 102 15.75 -22.49 8.75
CA GLY A 102 16.27 -23.70 8.14
C GLY A 102 17.74 -23.99 8.50
N PRO A 103 18.30 -25.10 7.97
CA PRO A 103 19.70 -25.44 8.20
C PRO A 103 20.64 -24.35 7.69
N PRO A 104 21.89 -24.31 8.18
CA PRO A 104 22.91 -23.35 7.72
C PRO A 104 23.02 -23.34 6.20
N GLY A 105 23.03 -22.14 5.59
CA GLY A 105 23.07 -21.94 4.14
C GLY A 105 21.72 -21.83 3.46
N SER A 106 20.62 -21.98 4.20
CA SER A 106 19.29 -21.68 3.65
C SER A 106 19.15 -20.21 3.24
N ALA A 107 18.44 -19.97 2.13
CA ALA A 107 18.17 -18.62 1.68
C ALA A 107 17.17 -17.92 2.61
N GLY A 108 17.54 -16.76 3.12
CA GLY A 108 16.64 -15.83 3.79
C GLY A 108 16.08 -14.80 2.81
N ALA A 109 15.75 -13.63 3.34
CA ALA A 109 15.28 -12.51 2.55
C ALA A 109 15.81 -11.19 3.10
N GLU A 110 15.89 -10.19 2.24
CA GLU A 110 16.03 -8.80 2.63
C GLU A 110 14.73 -8.06 2.33
N VAL A 111 14.31 -7.21 3.25
CA VAL A 111 13.00 -6.52 3.19
C VAL A 111 13.21 -5.02 3.28
N TRP A 112 12.70 -4.31 2.28
CA TRP A 112 12.64 -2.85 2.29
C TRP A 112 11.23 -2.41 2.60
N THR A 113 11.11 -1.39 3.39
CA THR A 113 9.85 -0.70 3.68
C THR A 113 9.90 0.69 3.08
N LEU A 114 8.90 1.01 2.27
CA LEU A 114 8.79 2.29 1.59
C LEU A 114 7.42 2.91 1.84
N ARG A 115 7.35 4.23 1.85
CA ARG A 115 6.12 4.99 2.02
C ARG A 115 5.79 5.77 0.77
N ALA A 116 4.54 5.69 0.34
CA ALA A 116 3.97 6.52 -0.71
C ALA A 116 3.66 7.92 -0.14
N LEU A 117 4.26 8.96 -0.71
CA LEU A 117 4.21 10.31 -0.17
C LEU A 117 3.21 11.20 -0.92
N THR A 118 3.36 11.30 -2.23
CA THR A 118 2.52 12.16 -3.08
C THR A 118 2.14 11.43 -4.37
N PRO A 119 1.02 11.79 -5.02
CA PRO A 119 0.67 11.23 -6.32
C PRO A 119 1.79 11.46 -7.35
N GLY A 120 2.05 10.45 -8.17
CA GLY A 120 3.09 10.47 -9.19
C GLY A 120 3.60 9.08 -9.53
N ALA A 121 4.67 9.03 -10.32
CA ALA A 121 5.33 7.79 -10.69
C ALA A 121 6.80 7.81 -10.22
N ALA A 122 7.26 6.69 -9.69
CA ALA A 122 8.66 6.51 -9.33
C ALA A 122 9.12 5.10 -9.73
N THR A 123 10.36 5.00 -10.18
CA THR A 123 11.03 3.73 -10.41
C THR A 123 11.97 3.47 -9.25
N LEU A 124 11.86 2.28 -8.68
CA LEU A 124 12.71 1.77 -7.62
C LEU A 124 13.62 0.69 -8.20
N THR A 125 14.91 0.76 -7.96
CA THR A 125 15.87 -0.23 -8.43
C THR A 125 16.77 -0.69 -7.28
N MET A 126 16.95 -2.01 -7.17
CA MET A 126 17.86 -2.65 -6.23
C MET A 126 18.75 -3.65 -6.95
N THR A 127 20.01 -3.72 -6.56
CA THR A 127 21.01 -4.59 -7.16
C THR A 127 21.58 -5.57 -6.14
N TYR A 128 21.83 -6.78 -6.59
CA TYR A 128 22.42 -7.87 -5.81
C TYR A 128 23.83 -8.13 -6.28
N GLY A 129 24.77 -8.11 -5.36
CA GLY A 129 26.19 -8.28 -5.71
C GLY A 129 27.08 -8.44 -4.50
N GLN A 130 28.37 -8.50 -4.74
CA GLN A 130 29.39 -8.55 -3.70
C GLN A 130 29.79 -7.13 -3.30
N PRO A 131 29.74 -6.77 -1.99
CA PRO A 131 29.89 -5.37 -1.56
C PRO A 131 31.34 -4.85 -1.62
N TRP A 132 32.34 -5.74 -1.67
CA TRP A 132 33.76 -5.35 -1.65
C TRP A 132 34.27 -4.88 -3.02
N PRO A 133 35.38 -4.10 -3.04
CA PRO A 133 36.04 -3.71 -4.29
C PRO A 133 36.47 -4.93 -5.11
N GLY A 134 36.17 -4.91 -6.42
CA GLY A 134 36.47 -6.05 -7.32
C GLY A 134 35.53 -7.22 -7.24
N GLY A 135 34.56 -7.19 -6.32
CA GLY A 135 33.49 -8.19 -6.26
C GLY A 135 32.51 -8.08 -7.43
N ALA A 136 31.78 -9.16 -7.69
CA ALA A 136 30.73 -9.17 -8.73
C ALA A 136 29.63 -8.17 -8.42
N LYS A 137 29.25 -7.36 -9.41
CA LYS A 137 28.19 -6.35 -9.32
C LYS A 137 27.02 -6.77 -10.18
N ASP A 138 25.82 -6.32 -9.79
CA ASP A 138 24.59 -6.46 -10.58
C ASP A 138 24.30 -7.90 -11.03
N ALA A 139 24.63 -8.89 -10.18
CA ALA A 139 24.35 -10.30 -10.45
C ALA A 139 22.83 -10.50 -10.66
N TRP A 140 22.01 -9.82 -9.85
CA TRP A 140 20.57 -9.68 -10.05
C TRP A 140 20.15 -8.22 -9.90
N THR A 141 19.06 -7.89 -10.57
CA THR A 141 18.44 -6.57 -10.48
C THR A 141 16.93 -6.73 -10.28
N PHE A 142 16.41 -6.07 -9.29
CA PHE A 142 14.96 -5.91 -9.09
C PHE A 142 14.56 -4.48 -9.41
N THR A 143 13.47 -4.33 -10.15
CA THR A 143 12.89 -3.01 -10.48
C THR A 143 11.41 -3.01 -10.15
N ALA A 144 10.95 -2.01 -9.41
CA ALA A 144 9.53 -1.75 -9.23
C ALA A 144 9.14 -0.44 -9.93
N GLN A 145 8.11 -0.50 -10.77
CA GLN A 145 7.46 0.66 -11.36
C GLN A 145 6.28 1.02 -10.46
N VAL A 146 6.42 2.07 -9.67
CA VAL A 146 5.44 2.47 -8.66
C VAL A 146 4.65 3.66 -9.15
N THR A 147 3.32 3.53 -9.12
CA THR A 147 2.37 4.62 -9.36
C THR A 147 1.65 4.91 -8.05
N VAL A 148 1.70 6.15 -7.57
CA VAL A 148 0.95 6.63 -6.41
C VAL A 148 -0.21 7.49 -6.89
N ARG A 149 -1.39 7.26 -6.32
CA ARG A 149 -2.63 7.97 -6.64
C ARG A 149 -3.22 8.66 -5.42
#